data_d4fc0a2fd3a77836441e22eccebc5327
#
_entry.id   d4fc0a2fd3a77836441e22eccebc5327
#
_cell.length_a   1.000
_cell.length_b   1.000
_cell.length_c   1.000
_cell.angle_alpha   90.00
_cell.angle_beta   90.00
_cell.angle_gamma   90.00
#
_symmetry.space_group_name_H-M   'P 1'
#
loop_
_entity.id
_entity.type
_entity.pdbx_description
1 polymer ?
#
loop_
_entity_poly.entity_id
_entity_poly.type
_entity_poly.pdbx_seq_one_letter_code
_entity_poly.pdbx_strand_id
1 'polypeptide(L)'
;PLYKVDTLVDLINLVSIRSGYSIGGFDVDKIAGGSLVLGVGREGEIYHGIGRGELNIAGLPVYRDAVGGIGTPTSDEERTKIGLDTTHLLMIINGYSGLEGLEAAGKYAVGLLSKYVSAINMEAELVTAKDRTKIAL
;
A
#
# COMPACT_ATOMS: atom_id res chain seq x y z
N PRO A 1 10.99 -7.34 -19.31
CA PRO A 1 10.09 -6.31 -19.85
C PRO A 1 9.90 -5.19 -18.86
N LEU A 2 9.92 -3.99 -19.35
CA LEU A 2 9.67 -2.83 -18.55
C LEU A 2 8.17 -2.64 -18.39
N TYR A 3 7.70 -2.50 -17.15
CA TYR A 3 6.34 -2.10 -16.89
C TYR A 3 6.26 -0.57 -16.78
N LYS A 4 5.10 -0.03 -17.04
CA LYS A 4 4.83 1.39 -16.83
C LYS A 4 4.30 1.60 -15.41
N VAL A 5 4.52 2.78 -14.83
CA VAL A 5 3.93 3.16 -13.55
C VAL A 5 2.41 3.00 -13.61
N ASP A 6 1.80 3.43 -14.71
CA ASP A 6 0.36 3.33 -14.92
C ASP A 6 -0.16 1.90 -14.83
N THR A 7 0.59 0.93 -15.38
CA THR A 7 0.20 -0.48 -15.29
C THR A 7 0.13 -0.93 -13.84
N LEU A 8 1.12 -0.58 -13.02
CA LEU A 8 1.15 -0.96 -11.62
C LEU A 8 0.01 -0.31 -10.83
N VAL A 9 -0.23 0.98 -11.06
CA VAL A 9 -1.35 1.71 -10.44
C VAL A 9 -2.69 1.09 -10.88
N ASP A 10 -2.83 0.76 -12.15
CA ASP A 10 -4.05 0.12 -12.67
C ASP A 10 -4.31 -1.24 -12.05
N LEU A 11 -3.26 -2.05 -11.84
CA LEU A 11 -3.38 -3.33 -11.15
C LEU A 11 -3.85 -3.17 -9.72
N ILE A 12 -3.29 -2.20 -8.99
CA ILE A 12 -3.68 -1.88 -7.61
C ILE A 12 -5.16 -1.47 -7.58
N ASN A 13 -5.57 -0.61 -8.49
CA ASN A 13 -6.96 -0.17 -8.60
C ASN A 13 -7.90 -1.33 -8.94
N LEU A 14 -7.48 -2.23 -9.82
CA LEU A 14 -8.28 -3.40 -10.17
C LEU A 14 -8.50 -4.31 -8.96
N VAL A 15 -7.48 -4.58 -8.17
CA VAL A 15 -7.61 -5.36 -6.93
C VAL A 15 -8.57 -4.67 -5.97
N SER A 16 -8.45 -3.35 -5.81
CA SER A 16 -9.33 -2.57 -4.95
C SER A 16 -10.80 -2.66 -5.39
N ILE A 17 -11.06 -2.47 -6.67
CA ILE A 17 -12.43 -2.54 -7.22
C ILE A 17 -13.02 -3.95 -7.05
N ARG A 18 -12.23 -4.99 -7.34
CA ARG A 18 -12.70 -6.38 -7.29
C ARG A 18 -12.91 -6.87 -5.86
N SER A 19 -12.10 -6.44 -4.93
CA SER A 19 -12.14 -6.89 -3.53
C SER A 19 -12.98 -6.00 -2.62
N GLY A 20 -13.17 -4.75 -3.00
CA GLY A 20 -13.82 -3.74 -2.15
C GLY A 20 -12.93 -3.18 -1.05
N TYR A 21 -11.65 -3.57 -1.00
CA TYR A 21 -10.70 -3.08 0.00
C TYR A 21 -9.96 -1.84 -0.47
N SER A 22 -9.65 -0.94 0.47
CA SER A 22 -8.69 0.14 0.24
C SER A 22 -7.28 -0.44 0.15
N ILE A 23 -6.51 -0.01 -0.84
CA ILE A 23 -5.16 -0.52 -1.08
C ILE A 23 -4.20 0.63 -1.27
N GLY A 24 -3.08 0.58 -0.56
CA GLY A 24 -1.94 1.48 -0.79
C GLY A 24 -0.81 0.76 -1.49
N GLY A 25 -0.11 1.46 -2.37
CA GLY A 25 1.09 0.96 -3.02
C GLY A 25 2.25 1.93 -2.83
N PHE A 26 3.41 1.41 -2.45
CA PHE A 26 4.56 2.23 -2.05
C PHE A 26 5.85 1.68 -2.63
N ASP A 27 6.79 2.58 -2.88
CA ASP A 27 8.16 2.21 -3.18
C ASP A 27 8.92 1.96 -1.86
N VAL A 28 9.29 0.72 -1.61
CA VAL A 28 9.94 0.31 -0.36
C VAL A 28 11.24 1.11 -0.14
N ASP A 29 11.98 1.38 -1.20
CA ASP A 29 13.27 2.07 -1.10
C ASP A 29 13.12 3.55 -0.67
N LYS A 30 11.91 4.08 -0.75
CA LYS A 30 11.58 5.45 -0.31
C LYS A 30 11.02 5.51 1.11
N ILE A 31 10.75 4.36 1.72
CA ILE A 31 10.26 4.29 3.11
C ILE A 31 11.44 4.48 4.07
N ALA A 32 11.32 5.45 4.98
CA ALA A 32 12.36 5.77 5.93
C ALA A 32 12.27 4.88 7.18
N GLY A 33 13.42 4.39 7.65
CA GLY A 33 13.54 3.65 8.91
C GLY A 33 13.17 2.17 8.86
N GLY A 34 12.76 1.65 7.72
CA GLY A 34 12.54 0.21 7.51
C GLY A 34 11.34 -0.40 8.24
N SER A 35 10.45 0.40 8.83
CA SER A 35 9.23 -0.09 9.48
C SER A 35 8.09 0.90 9.33
N LEU A 36 6.87 0.39 9.48
CA LEU A 36 5.65 1.18 9.43
C LEU A 36 4.83 0.99 10.69
N VAL A 37 4.18 2.07 11.13
CA VAL A 37 3.25 2.06 12.25
C VAL A 37 1.91 2.61 11.77
N LEU A 38 0.84 1.87 12.02
CA LEU A 38 -0.51 2.35 11.77
C LEU A 38 -0.98 3.16 12.98
N GLY A 39 -1.40 4.38 12.73
CA GLY A 39 -1.90 5.28 13.76
C GLY A 39 -3.07 6.09 13.27
N VAL A 40 -3.34 7.19 13.95
CA VAL A 40 -4.42 8.12 13.59
C VAL A 40 -3.81 9.48 13.25
N GLY A 41 -4.27 10.07 12.15
CA GLY A 41 -3.82 11.39 11.73
C GLY A 41 -4.08 12.46 12.78
N ARG A 42 -3.14 13.39 12.92
CA ARG A 42 -3.22 14.50 13.88
C ARG A 42 -3.64 15.78 13.19
N GLU A 43 -4.20 16.69 13.97
CA GLU A 43 -4.47 18.05 13.51
C GLU A 43 -3.16 18.72 13.09
N GLY A 44 -3.14 19.31 11.88
CA GLY A 44 -1.96 20.01 11.38
C GLY A 44 -0.79 19.13 10.95
N GLU A 45 -0.96 17.83 10.91
CA GLU A 45 0.07 16.89 10.46
C GLU A 45 0.42 17.14 9.00
N ILE A 46 1.72 17.23 8.68
CA ILE A 46 2.19 17.45 7.31
C ILE A 46 1.95 16.21 6.47
N TYR A 47 1.21 16.37 5.36
CA TYR A 47 0.90 15.28 4.45
C TYR A 47 0.58 15.81 3.07
N HIS A 48 1.28 15.32 2.05
CA HIS A 48 1.09 15.74 0.65
C HIS A 48 0.62 14.56 -0.18
N GLY A 49 -0.65 14.55 -0.56
CA GLY A 49 -1.21 13.48 -1.39
C GLY A 49 -0.73 13.57 -2.83
N ILE A 50 -0.53 12.43 -3.47
CA ILE A 50 -0.08 12.35 -4.85
C ILE A 50 -1.06 13.11 -5.76
N GLY A 51 -0.55 14.14 -6.44
CA GLY A 51 -1.33 14.97 -7.37
C GLY A 51 -2.40 15.84 -6.70
N ARG A 52 -2.44 15.91 -5.37
CA ARG A 52 -3.47 16.63 -4.62
C ARG A 52 -2.94 17.73 -3.71
N GLY A 53 -1.62 17.78 -3.52
CA GLY A 53 -1.00 18.74 -2.63
C GLY A 53 -1.25 18.46 -1.16
N GLU A 54 -1.19 19.48 -0.34
CA GLU A 54 -1.35 19.36 1.11
C GLU A 54 -2.78 18.90 1.47
N LEU A 55 -2.88 17.86 2.29
CA LEU A 55 -4.15 17.30 2.74
C LEU A 55 -4.25 17.31 4.25
N ASN A 56 -5.46 17.53 4.77
CA ASN A 56 -5.79 17.37 6.18
C ASN A 56 -6.13 15.89 6.44
N ILE A 57 -5.29 15.19 7.18
CA ILE A 57 -5.47 13.78 7.52
C ILE A 57 -5.92 13.55 8.96
N ALA A 58 -6.31 14.60 9.68
CA ALA A 58 -6.76 14.49 11.07
C ALA A 58 -7.89 13.48 11.21
N GLY A 59 -7.75 12.55 12.15
CA GLY A 59 -8.76 11.53 12.43
C GLY A 59 -8.75 10.32 11.48
N LEU A 60 -7.96 10.34 10.42
CA LEU A 60 -7.88 9.21 9.49
C LEU A 60 -6.86 8.18 9.97
N PRO A 61 -7.10 6.88 9.69
CA PRO A 61 -6.02 5.90 9.81
C PRO A 61 -4.85 6.30 8.91
N VAL A 62 -3.64 6.23 9.42
CA VAL A 62 -2.45 6.59 8.65
C VAL A 62 -1.30 5.65 8.96
N TYR A 63 -0.64 5.17 7.90
CA TYR A 63 0.64 4.47 8.04
C TYR A 63 1.75 5.49 8.08
N ARG A 64 2.66 5.35 9.05
CA ARG A 64 3.81 6.23 9.20
C ARG A 64 5.11 5.45 9.14
N ASP A 65 6.09 6.01 8.46
CA ASP A 65 7.49 5.59 8.55
C ASP A 65 8.23 6.52 9.56
N ALA A 66 9.55 6.51 9.54
CA ALA A 66 10.34 7.32 10.47
C ALA A 66 10.20 8.83 10.26
N VAL A 67 9.76 9.26 9.08
CA VAL A 67 9.59 10.69 8.74
C VAL A 67 8.18 11.18 9.00
N GLY A 68 7.16 10.38 8.67
CA GLY A 68 5.77 10.79 8.81
C GLY A 68 4.82 9.90 8.05
N GLY A 69 3.60 10.38 7.78
CA GLY A 69 2.57 9.64 7.08
C GLY A 69 2.96 9.28 5.64
N ILE A 70 2.63 8.08 5.22
CA ILE A 70 2.84 7.62 3.84
C ILE A 70 1.56 7.21 3.15
N GLY A 71 0.52 6.83 3.88
CA GLY A 71 -0.73 6.39 3.28
C GLY A 71 -1.92 6.48 4.23
N THR A 72 -3.07 6.86 3.67
CA THR A 72 -4.38 6.86 4.32
C THR A 72 -5.35 6.02 3.50
N PRO A 73 -6.61 5.78 3.96
CA PRO A 73 -7.56 5.01 3.16
C PRO A 73 -7.87 5.60 1.79
N THR A 74 -7.66 6.90 1.60
CA THR A 74 -8.07 7.60 0.38
C THR A 74 -6.93 8.28 -0.37
N SER A 75 -5.70 8.24 0.15
CA SER A 75 -4.57 8.92 -0.47
C SER A 75 -3.24 8.32 -0.05
N ASP A 76 -2.27 8.38 -0.96
CA ASP A 76 -0.87 8.04 -0.68
C ASP A 76 -0.03 9.31 -0.76
N GLU A 77 1.06 9.33 0.02
CA GLU A 77 1.96 10.47 0.09
C GLU A 77 2.93 10.51 -1.10
N GLU A 78 3.20 11.71 -1.61
CA GLU A 78 4.15 11.93 -2.71
C GLU A 78 5.54 11.34 -2.43
N ARG A 79 6.00 11.44 -1.19
CA ARG A 79 7.38 11.09 -0.83
C ARG A 79 7.72 9.61 -1.05
N THR A 80 6.76 8.71 -0.88
CA THR A 80 6.96 7.26 -0.99
C THR A 80 6.26 6.65 -2.20
N LYS A 81 5.89 7.48 -3.17
CA LYS A 81 5.12 7.01 -4.32
C LYS A 81 5.93 6.09 -5.24
N ILE A 82 5.20 5.23 -5.92
CA ILE A 82 5.71 4.39 -6.98
C ILE A 82 6.14 5.28 -8.15
N GLY A 83 7.33 5.03 -8.69
CA GLY A 83 7.88 5.72 -9.85
C GLY A 83 8.37 4.73 -10.90
N LEU A 84 8.90 5.26 -12.01
CA LEU A 84 9.46 4.44 -13.08
C LEU A 84 10.71 3.67 -12.64
N ASP A 85 11.38 4.14 -11.60
CA ASP A 85 12.58 3.56 -11.02
C ASP A 85 12.29 2.56 -9.88
N THR A 86 11.03 2.35 -9.54
CA THR A 86 10.64 1.46 -8.44
C THR A 86 10.97 0.01 -8.79
N THR A 87 11.76 -0.63 -7.92
CA THR A 87 12.14 -2.04 -8.04
C THR A 87 11.62 -2.89 -6.88
N HIS A 88 11.20 -2.28 -5.78
CA HIS A 88 10.65 -2.95 -4.62
C HIS A 88 9.30 -2.34 -4.27
N LEU A 89 8.25 -3.13 -4.46
CA LEU A 89 6.88 -2.70 -4.20
C LEU A 89 6.39 -3.23 -2.85
N LEU A 90 5.79 -2.35 -2.05
CA LEU A 90 4.94 -2.74 -0.94
C LEU A 90 3.49 -2.43 -1.30
N MET A 91 2.62 -3.44 -1.23
CA MET A 91 1.19 -3.27 -1.39
C MET A 91 0.51 -3.61 -0.06
N ILE A 92 -0.29 -2.69 0.46
CA ILE A 92 -1.03 -2.90 1.70
C ILE A 92 -2.51 -2.93 1.37
N ILE A 93 -3.16 -4.06 1.68
CA ILE A 93 -4.60 -4.24 1.54
C ILE A 93 -5.21 -4.06 2.93
N ASN A 94 -6.06 -3.06 3.07
CA ASN A 94 -6.60 -2.66 4.37
C ASN A 94 -7.94 -3.33 4.66
N GLY A 95 -7.95 -4.25 5.63
CA GLY A 95 -9.15 -4.94 6.06
C GLY A 95 -9.85 -4.23 7.21
N TYR A 96 -10.26 -2.98 7.01
CA TYR A 96 -10.94 -2.21 8.07
C TYR A 96 -12.26 -2.82 8.52
N SER A 97 -12.92 -3.58 7.67
CA SER A 97 -14.18 -4.25 7.98
C SER A 97 -14.01 -5.70 8.45
N GLY A 98 -12.79 -6.19 8.59
CA GLY A 98 -12.49 -7.54 9.05
C GLY A 98 -11.57 -8.32 8.12
N LEU A 99 -11.42 -9.60 8.42
CA LEU A 99 -10.43 -10.45 7.73
C LEU A 99 -11.01 -11.22 6.55
N GLU A 100 -12.34 -11.32 6.44
CA GLU A 100 -12.99 -12.08 5.39
C GLU A 100 -12.61 -11.56 4.01
N GLY A 101 -12.11 -12.44 3.16
CA GLY A 101 -11.71 -12.10 1.79
C GLY A 101 -10.33 -11.47 1.64
N LEU A 102 -9.65 -11.09 2.72
CA LEU A 102 -8.32 -10.47 2.64
C LEU A 102 -7.28 -11.40 2.01
N GLU A 103 -7.23 -12.65 2.43
CA GLU A 103 -6.28 -13.61 1.87
C GLU A 103 -6.52 -13.84 0.38
N ALA A 104 -7.78 -13.96 -0.03
CA ALA A 104 -8.14 -14.10 -1.44
C ALA A 104 -7.74 -12.85 -2.25
N ALA A 105 -7.95 -11.65 -1.70
CA ALA A 105 -7.51 -10.40 -2.33
C ALA A 105 -5.99 -10.35 -2.50
N GLY A 106 -5.25 -10.77 -1.48
CA GLY A 106 -3.79 -10.87 -1.54
C GLY A 106 -3.30 -11.82 -2.63
N LYS A 107 -3.89 -13.00 -2.71
CA LYS A 107 -3.56 -13.99 -3.75
C LYS A 107 -3.89 -13.48 -5.16
N TYR A 108 -5.01 -12.80 -5.30
CA TYR A 108 -5.39 -12.17 -6.57
C TYR A 108 -4.36 -11.12 -6.99
N ALA A 109 -3.95 -10.25 -6.07
CA ALA A 109 -2.93 -9.24 -6.31
C ALA A 109 -1.60 -9.86 -6.76
N VAL A 110 -1.14 -10.91 -6.06
CA VAL A 110 0.08 -11.63 -6.41
C VAL A 110 0.00 -12.19 -7.83
N GLY A 111 -1.12 -12.80 -8.19
CA GLY A 111 -1.35 -13.33 -9.53
C GLY A 111 -1.24 -12.27 -10.61
N LEU A 112 -1.84 -11.09 -10.40
CA LEU A 112 -1.76 -9.97 -11.33
C LEU A 112 -0.34 -9.41 -11.46
N LEU A 113 0.35 -9.25 -10.34
CA LEU A 113 1.73 -8.74 -10.34
C LEU A 113 2.67 -9.69 -11.08
N SER A 114 2.54 -10.99 -10.86
CA SER A 114 3.32 -11.99 -11.56
C SER A 114 3.05 -11.95 -13.07
N LYS A 115 1.78 -11.88 -13.47
CA LYS A 115 1.35 -11.97 -14.86
C LYS A 115 1.69 -10.73 -15.68
N TYR A 116 1.46 -9.54 -15.13
CA TYR A 116 1.50 -8.30 -15.91
C TYR A 116 2.75 -7.45 -15.70
N VAL A 117 3.44 -7.58 -14.58
CA VAL A 117 4.68 -6.83 -14.32
C VAL A 117 5.86 -7.73 -14.01
N SER A 118 5.71 -9.03 -14.16
CA SER A 118 6.79 -10.02 -13.97
C SER A 118 7.45 -9.92 -12.59
N ALA A 119 6.66 -9.64 -11.56
CA ALA A 119 7.16 -9.54 -10.20
C ALA A 119 7.71 -10.88 -9.73
N ILE A 120 8.82 -10.84 -9.01
CA ILE A 120 9.50 -12.00 -8.44
C ILE A 120 9.78 -11.76 -6.95
N ASN A 121 10.14 -12.83 -6.24
CA ASN A 121 10.48 -12.77 -4.81
C ASN A 121 9.37 -12.15 -3.97
N MET A 122 8.13 -12.56 -4.24
CA MET A 122 6.97 -12.04 -3.56
C MET A 122 6.74 -12.77 -2.23
N GLU A 123 6.38 -11.99 -1.20
CA GLU A 123 5.93 -12.48 0.09
C GLU A 123 4.62 -11.81 0.45
N ALA A 124 3.77 -12.51 1.18
CA ALA A 124 2.53 -11.94 1.69
C ALA A 124 2.35 -12.33 3.16
N GLU A 125 1.87 -11.37 3.94
CA GLU A 125 1.57 -11.57 5.36
C GLU A 125 0.19 -11.01 5.69
N LEU A 126 -0.52 -11.72 6.56
CA LEU A 126 -1.73 -11.21 7.20
C LEU A 126 -1.34 -10.63 8.55
N VAL A 127 -1.58 -9.33 8.73
CA VAL A 127 -1.18 -8.60 9.94
C VAL A 127 -2.42 -8.13 10.68
N THR A 128 -2.51 -8.50 11.96
CA THR A 128 -3.55 -8.00 12.87
C THR A 128 -2.88 -7.30 14.04
N ALA A 129 -3.67 -6.71 14.95
CA ALA A 129 -3.13 -6.09 16.15
C ALA A 129 -2.35 -7.08 17.04
N LYS A 130 -2.60 -8.39 16.89
CA LYS A 130 -2.02 -9.44 17.73
C LYS A 130 -1.01 -10.31 17.03
N ASP A 131 -1.15 -10.52 15.71
CA ASP A 131 -0.42 -11.55 14.99
C ASP A 131 0.08 -11.09 13.63
N ARG A 132 1.12 -11.79 13.16
CA ARG A 132 1.58 -11.75 11.77
C ARG A 132 1.66 -13.18 11.28
N THR A 133 1.00 -13.47 10.18
CA THR A 133 0.97 -14.81 9.59
C THR A 133 1.37 -14.75 8.13
N LYS A 134 2.39 -15.52 7.75
CA LYS A 134 2.77 -15.63 6.34
C LYS A 134 1.71 -16.38 5.57
N ILE A 135 1.39 -15.90 4.39
CA ILE A 135 0.45 -16.52 3.46
C ILE A 135 1.26 -17.33 2.47
N ALA A 136 0.90 -18.60 2.30
CA ALA A 136 1.49 -19.46 1.28
C ALA A 136 1.05 -18.99 -0.11
N LEU A 137 2.01 -18.71 -0.96
CA LEU A 137 1.77 -18.24 -2.33
C LEU A 137 2.03 -19.34 -3.36
#